data_cca4ad16501d0dd274118a3593875423
#
_entry.id   cca4ad16501d0dd274118a3593875423
#
_cell.length_a   1.000
_cell.length_b   1.000
_cell.length_c   1.000
_cell.angle_alpha   90.00
_cell.angle_beta   90.00
_cell.angle_gamma   90.00
#
_symmetry.space_group_name_H-M   'P 1'
#
loop_
_entity.id
_entity.type
_entity.pdbx_description
1 polymer ?
#
loop_
_entity_poly.entity_id
_entity_poly.type
_entity_poly.pdbx_seq_one_letter_code
_entity_poly.pdbx_strand_id
1 'polypeptide(L)'
;MGVDTDLLASWLAGYDKDKLTIGVVASHSSLQILHGAKKEGFRTLGIAVGENRRRFYKAFPGAEPDEWLMLENYREMLDYAKWFRERNVIIIPHGSLVEYLGATNYKSLQVPTFGNRGILHWESSRHRQRLWLEDGGCDMPKVLEDPHDIDGPVIVKYAGAK
;
A
#
# COMPACT_ATOMS: atom_id res chain seq x y z
N MET A 1 -10.75 -13.53 -4.23
CA MET A 1 -9.77 -14.60 -3.98
C MET A 1 -8.40 -13.94 -3.83
N GLY A 2 -7.62 -14.24 -2.79
CA GLY A 2 -6.27 -13.65 -2.64
C GLY A 2 -5.28 -14.33 -3.58
N VAL A 3 -4.12 -13.69 -3.79
CA VAL A 3 -3.03 -14.33 -4.52
C VAL A 3 -2.49 -15.49 -3.68
N ASP A 4 -2.41 -16.66 -4.29
CA ASP A 4 -1.87 -17.87 -3.70
C ASP A 4 -0.35 -17.75 -3.53
N THR A 5 0.19 -18.36 -2.46
CA THR A 5 1.63 -18.36 -2.15
C THR A 5 2.44 -19.04 -3.28
N ASP A 6 1.91 -20.12 -3.86
CA ASP A 6 2.59 -20.86 -4.94
C ASP A 6 2.61 -20.03 -6.22
N LEU A 7 1.53 -19.32 -6.51
CA LEU A 7 1.46 -18.39 -7.63
C LEU A 7 2.43 -17.22 -7.46
N LEU A 8 2.53 -16.66 -6.25
CA LEU A 8 3.50 -15.62 -5.93
C LEU A 8 4.94 -16.11 -6.11
N ALA A 9 5.25 -17.31 -5.61
CA ALA A 9 6.55 -17.93 -5.78
C ALA A 9 6.90 -18.14 -7.24
N SER A 10 5.93 -18.56 -8.08
CA SER A 10 6.12 -18.74 -9.53
C SER A 10 6.45 -17.42 -10.24
N TRP A 11 5.83 -16.31 -9.86
CA TRP A 11 6.17 -15.01 -10.43
C TRP A 11 7.57 -14.56 -10.03
N LEU A 12 7.92 -14.72 -8.74
CA LEU A 12 9.25 -14.32 -8.24
C LEU A 12 10.39 -15.17 -8.83
N ALA A 13 10.13 -16.44 -9.14
CA ALA A 13 11.10 -17.31 -9.83
C ALA A 13 11.48 -16.79 -11.22
N GLY A 14 10.59 -16.06 -11.88
CA GLY A 14 10.85 -15.43 -13.17
C GLY A 14 11.52 -14.04 -13.09
N TYR A 15 11.74 -13.50 -11.87
CA TYR A 15 12.34 -12.19 -11.70
C TYR A 15 13.87 -12.24 -11.75
N ASP A 16 14.45 -11.29 -12.47
CA ASP A 16 15.88 -10.97 -12.39
C ASP A 16 16.13 -10.16 -11.11
N LYS A 17 16.77 -10.79 -10.13
CA LYS A 17 17.00 -10.19 -8.80
C LYS A 17 17.94 -8.99 -8.84
N ASP A 18 18.80 -8.91 -9.84
CA ASP A 18 19.75 -7.79 -10.02
C ASP A 18 19.09 -6.58 -10.70
N LYS A 19 17.86 -6.76 -11.21
CA LYS A 19 17.09 -5.72 -11.92
C LYS A 19 15.73 -5.44 -11.28
N LEU A 20 15.62 -5.62 -9.98
CA LEU A 20 14.37 -5.32 -9.28
C LEU A 20 14.03 -3.83 -9.40
N THR A 21 12.74 -3.57 -9.58
CA THR A 21 12.17 -2.22 -9.58
C THR A 21 11.21 -2.07 -8.41
N ILE A 22 11.44 -1.10 -7.57
CA ILE A 22 10.55 -0.76 -6.45
C ILE A 22 9.43 0.14 -6.97
N GLY A 23 8.22 -0.38 -6.99
CA GLY A 23 7.02 0.33 -7.41
C GLY A 23 6.22 0.85 -6.23
N VAL A 24 5.81 2.11 -6.24
CA VAL A 24 4.97 2.69 -5.21
C VAL A 24 3.92 3.62 -5.80
N VAL A 25 2.74 3.67 -5.18
CA VAL A 25 1.74 4.69 -5.47
C VAL A 25 2.22 6.04 -4.93
N ALA A 26 2.25 7.06 -5.77
CA ALA A 26 2.76 8.37 -5.42
C ALA A 26 1.88 9.07 -4.39
N SER A 27 2.42 9.33 -3.21
CA SER A 27 1.81 10.06 -2.10
C SER A 27 2.88 10.70 -1.23
N HIS A 28 2.49 11.39 -0.15
CA HIS A 28 3.45 11.93 0.81
C HIS A 28 4.30 10.83 1.48
N SER A 29 3.74 9.66 1.72
CA SER A 29 4.44 8.53 2.36
C SER A 29 5.44 7.83 1.44
N SER A 30 5.29 7.93 0.13
CA SER A 30 6.15 7.24 -0.83
C SER A 30 7.51 7.91 -1.05
N LEU A 31 7.68 9.16 -0.64
CA LEU A 31 8.98 9.86 -0.72
C LEU A 31 10.07 9.10 0.02
N GLN A 32 9.76 8.60 1.22
CA GLN A 32 10.71 7.85 2.05
C GLN A 32 11.08 6.52 1.41
N ILE A 33 10.10 5.81 0.83
CA ILE A 33 10.28 4.52 0.17
C ILE A 33 11.17 4.70 -1.07
N LEU A 34 10.87 5.66 -1.91
CA LEU A 34 11.64 5.96 -3.13
C LEU A 34 13.06 6.40 -2.81
N HIS A 35 13.23 7.27 -1.82
CA HIS A 35 14.55 7.70 -1.36
C HIS A 35 15.37 6.52 -0.85
N GLY A 36 14.79 5.66 -0.01
CA GLY A 36 15.44 4.46 0.51
C GLY A 36 15.83 3.50 -0.61
N ALA A 37 14.88 3.21 -1.53
CA ALA A 37 15.13 2.33 -2.68
C ALA A 37 16.30 2.82 -3.56
N LYS A 38 16.35 4.12 -3.85
CA LYS A 38 17.47 4.71 -4.60
C LYS A 38 18.81 4.60 -3.87
N LYS A 39 18.81 4.80 -2.55
CA LYS A 39 20.03 4.64 -1.73
C LYS A 39 20.58 3.21 -1.78
N GLU A 40 19.70 2.23 -1.84
CA GLU A 40 20.03 0.81 -1.97
C GLU A 40 20.31 0.37 -3.42
N GLY A 41 20.28 1.31 -4.38
CA GLY A 41 20.61 1.04 -5.78
C GLY A 41 19.49 0.41 -6.60
N PHE A 42 18.25 0.35 -6.09
CA PHE A 42 17.11 -0.15 -6.84
C PHE A 42 16.61 0.87 -7.86
N ARG A 43 16.13 0.37 -8.99
CA ARG A 43 15.28 1.16 -9.89
C ARG A 43 13.97 1.47 -9.21
N THR A 44 13.37 2.61 -9.53
CA THR A 44 12.14 3.08 -8.88
C THR A 44 11.07 3.45 -9.88
N LEU A 45 9.82 3.05 -9.58
CA LEU A 45 8.64 3.34 -10.37
C LEU A 45 7.60 4.07 -9.50
N GLY A 46 7.26 5.28 -9.89
CA GLY A 46 6.13 6.02 -9.33
C GLY A 46 4.84 5.73 -10.09
N ILE A 47 3.76 5.41 -9.39
CA ILE A 47 2.43 5.18 -9.96
C ILE A 47 1.55 6.35 -9.52
N ALA A 48 1.01 7.11 -10.46
CA ALA A 48 0.27 8.33 -10.15
C ALA A 48 -0.97 8.52 -11.02
N VAL A 49 -1.96 9.20 -10.44
CA VAL A 49 -3.11 9.76 -11.14
C VAL A 49 -2.97 11.28 -11.15
N GLY A 50 -2.99 11.85 -12.33
CA GLY A 50 -2.88 13.30 -12.52
C GLY A 50 -1.45 13.84 -12.45
N GLU A 51 -1.15 14.77 -13.36
CA GLU A 51 0.18 15.35 -13.57
C GLU A 51 0.70 16.15 -12.37
N ASN A 52 -0.19 16.70 -11.54
CA ASN A 52 0.20 17.45 -10.35
C ASN A 52 0.99 16.61 -9.34
N ARG A 53 0.68 15.31 -9.24
CA ARG A 53 1.45 14.41 -8.38
C ARG A 53 2.87 14.25 -8.88
N ARG A 54 3.05 14.03 -10.16
CA ARG A 54 4.37 13.94 -10.78
C ARG A 54 5.20 15.21 -10.57
N ARG A 55 4.58 16.39 -10.76
CA ARG A 55 5.24 17.68 -10.55
C ARG A 55 5.74 17.88 -9.12
N PHE A 56 4.99 17.40 -8.14
CA PHE A 56 5.38 17.49 -6.74
C PHE A 56 6.74 16.84 -6.48
N TYR A 57 7.01 15.69 -7.09
CA TYR A 57 8.26 14.94 -6.86
C TYR A 57 9.50 15.62 -7.45
N LYS A 58 9.35 16.52 -8.41
CA LYS A 58 10.47 17.33 -8.93
C LYS A 58 11.13 18.20 -7.87
N ALA A 59 10.41 18.54 -6.80
CA ALA A 59 10.96 19.25 -5.66
C ALA A 59 11.85 18.37 -4.75
N PHE A 60 11.84 17.04 -4.99
CA PHE A 60 12.55 16.06 -4.17
C PHE A 60 13.44 15.13 -5.04
N PRO A 61 14.54 15.63 -5.63
CA PRO A 61 15.35 14.88 -6.59
C PRO A 61 15.84 13.52 -6.07
N GLY A 62 16.11 13.42 -4.75
CA GLY A 62 16.52 12.17 -4.11
C GLY A 62 15.40 11.14 -3.95
N ALA A 63 14.15 11.51 -4.22
CA ALA A 63 12.97 10.66 -4.13
C ALA A 63 12.11 10.69 -5.42
N GLU A 64 12.54 11.44 -6.46
CA GLU A 64 11.87 11.39 -7.76
C GLU A 64 12.07 9.98 -8.37
N PRO A 65 10.99 9.28 -8.77
CA PRO A 65 11.11 7.97 -9.42
C PRO A 65 11.90 8.04 -10.72
N ASP A 66 12.59 6.95 -11.07
CA ASP A 66 13.30 6.84 -12.36
C ASP A 66 12.32 6.68 -13.52
N GLU A 67 11.15 6.08 -13.27
CA GLU A 67 10.08 5.89 -14.24
C GLU A 67 8.72 6.23 -13.63
N TRP A 68 7.78 6.68 -14.45
CA TRP A 68 6.42 6.98 -14.05
C TRP A 68 5.41 6.15 -14.84
N LEU A 69 4.46 5.53 -14.14
CA LEU A 69 3.22 5.01 -14.71
C LEU A 69 2.10 6.00 -14.37
N MET A 70 1.62 6.72 -15.38
CA MET A 70 0.51 7.65 -15.24
C MET A 70 -0.80 6.95 -15.59
N LEU A 71 -1.76 7.00 -14.68
CA LEU A 71 -3.07 6.36 -14.80
C LEU A 71 -4.19 7.40 -14.76
N GLU A 72 -5.34 7.07 -15.28
CA GLU A 72 -6.56 7.87 -15.12
C GLU A 72 -7.21 7.60 -13.76
N ASN A 73 -7.16 6.37 -13.30
CA ASN A 73 -7.58 5.96 -11.95
C ASN A 73 -6.73 4.79 -11.44
N TYR A 74 -6.61 4.65 -10.12
CA TYR A 74 -5.73 3.63 -9.53
C TYR A 74 -6.20 2.18 -9.75
N ARG A 75 -7.47 1.93 -10.10
CA ARG A 75 -7.96 0.57 -10.40
C ARG A 75 -7.32 -0.02 -11.65
N GLU A 76 -6.88 0.82 -12.57
CA GLU A 76 -6.15 0.39 -13.78
C GLU A 76 -4.86 -0.36 -13.45
N MET A 77 -4.30 -0.20 -12.25
CA MET A 77 -3.16 -1.02 -11.80
C MET A 77 -3.41 -2.52 -11.96
N LEU A 78 -4.66 -2.97 -11.87
CA LEU A 78 -5.02 -4.39 -12.03
C LEU A 78 -4.76 -4.86 -13.46
N ASP A 79 -4.98 -4.02 -14.45
CA ASP A 79 -4.78 -4.32 -15.86
C ASP A 79 -3.29 -4.32 -16.23
N TYR A 80 -2.47 -3.58 -15.48
CA TYR A 80 -1.02 -3.51 -15.65
C TYR A 80 -0.25 -4.65 -14.97
N ALA A 81 -0.92 -5.64 -14.37
CA ALA A 81 -0.26 -6.69 -13.59
C ALA A 81 0.84 -7.43 -14.38
N LYS A 82 0.58 -7.78 -15.63
CA LYS A 82 1.58 -8.40 -16.53
C LYS A 82 2.74 -7.45 -16.81
N TRP A 83 2.46 -6.21 -17.12
CA TRP A 83 3.44 -5.15 -17.41
C TRP A 83 4.39 -4.92 -16.22
N PHE A 84 3.88 -4.93 -14.97
CA PHE A 84 4.70 -4.86 -13.77
C PHE A 84 5.64 -6.06 -13.64
N ARG A 85 5.12 -7.28 -13.85
CA ARG A 85 5.95 -8.50 -13.76
C ARG A 85 7.08 -8.54 -14.78
N GLU A 86 6.81 -8.13 -16.02
CA GLU A 86 7.82 -8.06 -17.09
C GLU A 86 8.94 -7.06 -16.81
N ARG A 87 8.73 -6.14 -15.86
CA ARG A 87 9.70 -5.13 -15.40
C ARG A 87 10.29 -5.42 -14.03
N ASN A 88 10.14 -6.63 -13.53
CA ASN A 88 10.59 -7.05 -12.20
C ASN A 88 10.11 -6.12 -11.08
N VAL A 89 8.88 -5.60 -11.19
CA VAL A 89 8.35 -4.65 -10.21
C VAL A 89 7.85 -5.38 -8.97
N ILE A 90 8.31 -4.95 -7.80
CA ILE A 90 7.75 -5.29 -6.50
C ILE A 90 7.04 -4.05 -5.97
N ILE A 91 5.75 -4.17 -5.68
CA ILE A 91 4.97 -3.06 -5.12
C ILE A 91 5.17 -3.00 -3.61
N ILE A 92 5.60 -1.83 -3.12
CA ILE A 92 5.68 -1.56 -1.69
C ILE A 92 4.37 -0.92 -1.24
N PRO A 93 3.56 -1.61 -0.42
CA PRO A 93 2.31 -1.06 0.08
C PRO A 93 2.58 -0.03 1.18
N HIS A 94 1.70 0.96 1.23
CA HIS A 94 1.61 1.94 2.30
C HIS A 94 0.14 2.43 2.42
N GLY A 95 -0.19 3.21 3.43
CA GLY A 95 -1.58 3.59 3.72
C GLY A 95 -2.33 4.18 2.53
N SER A 96 -1.70 5.04 1.73
CA SER A 96 -2.35 5.64 0.56
C SER A 96 -2.65 4.64 -0.56
N LEU A 97 -1.88 3.55 -0.70
CA LEU A 97 -2.21 2.50 -1.67
C LEU A 97 -3.56 1.86 -1.32
N VAL A 98 -3.78 1.58 -0.02
CA VAL A 98 -5.04 0.99 0.45
C VAL A 98 -6.20 1.97 0.31
N GLU A 99 -5.96 3.25 0.58
CA GLU A 99 -6.95 4.31 0.43
C GLU A 99 -7.39 4.48 -1.04
N TYR A 100 -6.44 4.50 -1.98
CA TYR A 100 -6.71 4.80 -3.39
C TYR A 100 -7.20 3.59 -4.18
N LEU A 101 -6.60 2.42 -3.96
CA LEU A 101 -6.95 1.19 -4.67
C LEU A 101 -8.05 0.40 -3.95
N GLY A 102 -8.12 0.51 -2.64
CA GLY A 102 -8.97 -0.30 -1.76
C GLY A 102 -8.36 -1.67 -1.43
N ALA A 103 -8.60 -2.15 -0.21
CA ALA A 103 -8.02 -3.42 0.28
C ALA A 103 -8.40 -4.63 -0.58
N THR A 104 -9.63 -4.67 -1.11
CA THR A 104 -10.11 -5.77 -1.97
C THR A 104 -9.36 -5.83 -3.29
N ASN A 105 -9.21 -4.68 -3.97
CA ASN A 105 -8.48 -4.61 -5.24
C ASN A 105 -6.98 -4.89 -5.02
N TYR A 106 -6.40 -4.35 -3.95
CA TYR A 106 -5.02 -4.66 -3.59
C TYR A 106 -4.80 -6.16 -3.37
N LYS A 107 -5.73 -6.85 -2.70
CA LYS A 107 -5.66 -8.30 -2.50
C LYS A 107 -5.69 -9.08 -3.80
N SER A 108 -6.38 -8.58 -4.83
CA SER A 108 -6.49 -9.21 -6.16
C SER A 108 -5.37 -8.81 -7.14
N LEU A 109 -4.54 -7.84 -6.80
CA LEU A 109 -3.45 -7.36 -7.66
C LEU A 109 -2.41 -8.46 -7.92
N GLN A 110 -2.30 -8.93 -9.16
CA GLN A 110 -1.46 -10.05 -9.56
C GLN A 110 0.01 -9.64 -9.82
N VAL A 111 0.63 -9.05 -8.81
CA VAL A 111 2.04 -8.58 -8.83
C VAL A 111 2.66 -8.92 -7.49
N PRO A 112 3.95 -9.28 -7.40
CA PRO A 112 4.66 -9.37 -6.13
C PRO A 112 4.55 -8.07 -5.34
N THR A 113 4.24 -8.19 -4.05
CA THR A 113 4.20 -7.07 -3.13
C THR A 113 5.00 -7.39 -1.89
N PHE A 114 5.60 -6.39 -1.29
CA PHE A 114 6.28 -6.55 -0.02
C PHE A 114 5.27 -6.70 1.13
N GLY A 115 5.54 -7.61 2.05
CA GLY A 115 4.72 -7.83 3.25
C GLY A 115 3.48 -8.71 3.02
N ASN A 116 2.70 -8.88 4.09
CA ASN A 116 1.50 -9.71 4.09
C ASN A 116 0.29 -8.95 3.58
N ARG A 117 -0.23 -9.35 2.41
CA ARG A 117 -1.43 -8.75 1.81
C ARG A 117 -2.69 -8.89 2.65
N GLY A 118 -2.78 -9.97 3.41
CA GLY A 118 -3.96 -10.27 4.22
C GLY A 118 -4.16 -9.28 5.36
N ILE A 119 -3.07 -8.71 5.88
CA ILE A 119 -3.12 -7.82 7.03
C ILE A 119 -3.89 -6.54 6.77
N LEU A 120 -3.85 -6.03 5.54
CA LEU A 120 -4.54 -4.78 5.18
C LEU A 120 -6.06 -4.88 5.29
N HIS A 121 -6.62 -6.09 5.16
CA HIS A 121 -8.03 -6.32 5.39
C HIS A 121 -8.42 -6.15 6.87
N TRP A 122 -7.52 -6.50 7.78
CA TRP A 122 -7.69 -6.29 9.21
C TRP A 122 -7.44 -4.84 9.59
N GLU A 123 -6.37 -4.27 9.10
CA GLU A 123 -5.93 -2.91 9.42
C GLU A 123 -6.87 -1.82 8.90
N SER A 124 -7.51 -2.02 7.75
CA SER A 124 -8.41 -1.04 7.15
C SER A 124 -9.77 -0.91 7.84
N SER A 125 -10.10 -1.80 8.79
CA SER A 125 -11.34 -1.77 9.56
C SER A 125 -11.06 -1.58 11.05
N ARG A 126 -11.59 -0.50 11.64
CA ARG A 126 -11.42 -0.22 13.09
C ARG A 126 -11.92 -1.36 13.96
N HIS A 127 -13.05 -1.95 13.58
CA HIS A 127 -13.62 -3.09 14.31
C HIS A 127 -12.70 -4.31 14.25
N ARG A 128 -12.23 -4.69 13.06
CA ARG A 128 -11.31 -5.84 12.90
C ARG A 128 -9.96 -5.61 13.55
N GLN A 129 -9.43 -4.40 13.43
CA GLN A 129 -8.18 -4.01 14.10
C GLN A 129 -8.30 -4.20 15.62
N ARG A 130 -9.45 -3.81 16.20
CA ARG A 130 -9.72 -3.99 17.61
C ARG A 130 -9.76 -5.49 17.99
N LEU A 131 -10.56 -6.28 17.28
CA LEU A 131 -10.65 -7.74 17.53
C LEU A 131 -9.27 -8.41 17.44
N TRP A 132 -8.46 -8.03 16.48
CA TRP A 132 -7.12 -8.56 16.31
C TRP A 132 -6.19 -8.21 17.47
N LEU A 133 -6.25 -6.98 17.96
CA LEU A 133 -5.45 -6.54 19.11
C LEU A 133 -5.91 -7.20 20.40
N GLU A 134 -7.22 -7.35 20.61
CA GLU A 134 -7.81 -8.07 21.76
C GLU A 134 -7.42 -9.54 21.76
N ASP A 135 -7.50 -10.21 20.61
CA ASP A 135 -7.07 -11.62 20.43
C ASP A 135 -5.55 -11.79 20.69
N GLY A 136 -4.76 -10.78 20.38
CA GLY A 136 -3.34 -10.69 20.70
C GLY A 136 -3.02 -10.37 22.17
N GLY A 137 -4.05 -10.22 23.03
CA GLY A 137 -3.86 -9.93 24.45
C GLY A 137 -3.52 -8.47 24.79
N CYS A 138 -3.77 -7.53 23.84
CA CYS A 138 -3.53 -6.12 24.12
C CYS A 138 -4.65 -5.53 24.98
N ASP A 139 -4.28 -4.70 25.96
CA ASP A 139 -5.25 -3.88 26.70
C ASP A 139 -5.83 -2.82 25.77
N MET A 140 -7.16 -2.83 25.63
CA MET A 140 -7.86 -1.92 24.75
C MET A 140 -8.68 -0.88 25.52
N PRO A 141 -8.72 0.38 25.06
CA PRO A 141 -9.59 1.40 25.64
C PRO A 141 -11.04 0.95 25.64
N LYS A 142 -11.79 1.33 26.68
CA LYS A 142 -13.24 1.08 26.73
C LYS A 142 -13.94 1.73 25.52
N VAL A 143 -14.82 0.99 24.87
CA VAL A 143 -15.73 1.55 23.86
C VAL A 143 -17.00 2.01 24.58
N LEU A 144 -17.41 3.23 24.28
CA LEU A 144 -18.70 3.77 24.68
C LEU A 144 -19.60 3.75 23.45
N GLU A 145 -20.72 3.04 23.54
CA GLU A 145 -21.68 2.91 22.43
C GLU A 145 -22.74 4.01 22.49
N ASP A 146 -23.09 4.44 23.71
CA ASP A 146 -24.05 5.52 23.92
C ASP A 146 -23.34 6.82 24.31
N PRO A 147 -23.60 7.94 23.63
CA PRO A 147 -23.08 9.26 24.01
C PRO A 147 -23.45 9.69 25.44
N HIS A 148 -24.52 9.17 25.99
CA HIS A 148 -24.94 9.48 27.37
C HIS A 148 -24.05 8.85 28.45
N ASP A 149 -23.22 7.86 28.09
CA ASP A 149 -22.26 7.23 28.98
C ASP A 149 -20.93 8.02 29.09
N ILE A 150 -20.82 9.15 28.40
CA ILE A 150 -19.62 9.99 28.40
C ILE A 150 -19.57 10.82 29.66
N ASP A 151 -18.60 10.54 30.52
CA ASP A 151 -18.36 11.26 31.78
C ASP A 151 -17.05 12.05 31.81
N GLY A 152 -16.30 12.07 30.69
CA GLY A 152 -15.00 12.73 30.57
C GLY A 152 -14.52 12.85 29.12
N PRO A 153 -13.24 13.18 28.90
CA PRO A 153 -12.68 13.29 27.55
C PRO A 153 -12.72 11.97 26.81
N VAL A 154 -13.20 11.98 25.58
CA VAL A 154 -13.28 10.81 24.70
C VAL A 154 -12.70 11.09 23.32
N ILE A 155 -12.31 10.04 22.61
CA ILE A 155 -11.89 10.11 21.22
C ILE A 155 -13.00 9.50 20.35
N VAL A 156 -13.58 10.34 19.50
CA VAL A 156 -14.56 9.88 18.51
C VAL A 156 -13.82 9.44 17.25
N LYS A 157 -14.08 8.22 16.78
CA LYS A 157 -13.46 7.66 15.57
C LYS A 157 -14.54 7.17 14.61
N TYR A 158 -14.35 7.46 13.32
CA TYR A 158 -15.16 6.84 12.27
C TYR A 158 -14.84 5.36 12.11
N ALA A 159 -15.79 4.57 11.58
CA ALA A 159 -15.68 3.12 11.43
C ALA A 159 -14.54 2.66 10.49
N GLY A 160 -14.08 3.52 9.59
CA GLY A 160 -12.98 3.26 8.68
C GLY A 160 -12.00 4.43 8.59
N ALA A 161 -10.85 4.19 7.95
CA ALA A 161 -9.96 5.25 7.53
C ALA A 161 -10.60 5.93 6.30
N LYS A 162 -11.18 7.10 6.49
CA LYS A 162 -11.61 8.02 5.42
C LYS A 162 -10.84 9.31 5.57
#